data_79b917542f8e1506c85d62f89f7b91a4
#
_entry.id   79b917542f8e1506c85d62f89f7b91a4
#
_cell.length_a   1.000
_cell.length_b   1.000
_cell.length_c   1.000
_cell.angle_alpha   90.00
_cell.angle_beta   90.00
_cell.angle_gamma   90.00
#
_symmetry.space_group_name_H-M   'P 1'
#
loop_
_entity.id
_entity.type
_entity.pdbx_description
1 polymer ?
#
loop_
_entity_poly.entity_id
_entity_poly.type
_entity_poly.pdbx_seq_one_letter_code
_entity_poly.pdbx_strand_id
1 'polypeptide(L)'
;MNSVILIGRLSRDPDVRYTQSQLAVARFTVAVDRPPRSNQQGGEQPTADFIDVTAFGKTAEIIERFFTKGRWIGVQGRIQNNNYTNKDGVTVYTYQVVADRIEFVGNKGQDGASAGSGGGFSQQQKAPQDLGIPEGFSALEDDDMPF
;
A
#
# COMPACT_ATOMS: atom_id res chain seq x y z
N MET A 1 23.67 -7.38 3.28
CA MET A 1 22.28 -6.98 3.68
C MET A 1 21.36 -7.20 2.49
N ASN A 2 20.21 -7.82 2.69
CA ASN A 2 19.19 -8.07 1.66
C ASN A 2 17.83 -7.61 2.21
N SER A 3 17.40 -6.43 1.81
CA SER A 3 16.15 -5.83 2.27
C SER A 3 15.49 -5.08 1.13
N VAL A 4 14.19 -5.25 1.00
CA VAL A 4 13.33 -4.61 0.01
C VAL A 4 12.15 -3.99 0.70
N ILE A 5 11.80 -2.78 0.30
CA ILE A 5 10.58 -2.10 0.73
C ILE A 5 9.81 -1.71 -0.53
N LEU A 6 8.57 -2.16 -0.64
CA LEU A 6 7.68 -1.89 -1.76
C LEU A 6 6.40 -1.23 -1.25
N ILE A 7 5.97 -0.19 -1.92
CA ILE A 7 4.66 0.42 -1.73
C ILE A 7 3.97 0.47 -3.08
N GLY A 8 2.81 -0.14 -3.18
CA GLY A 8 2.07 -0.22 -4.43
C GLY A 8 0.67 -0.77 -4.24
N ARG A 9 0.06 -1.18 -5.34
CA ARG A 9 -1.29 -1.78 -5.34
C ARG A 9 -1.23 -3.24 -5.76
N LEU A 10 -2.11 -4.06 -5.21
CA LEU A 10 -2.28 -5.42 -5.71
C LEU A 10 -2.83 -5.37 -7.13
N SER A 11 -2.13 -6.02 -8.07
CA SER A 11 -2.57 -6.11 -9.47
C SER A 11 -3.72 -7.08 -9.68
N ARG A 12 -3.86 -8.04 -8.77
CA ARG A 12 -4.91 -9.07 -8.75
C ARG A 12 -5.14 -9.54 -7.31
N ASP A 13 -6.21 -10.31 -7.11
CA ASP A 13 -6.47 -10.92 -5.81
C ASP A 13 -5.35 -11.88 -5.43
N PRO A 14 -4.94 -11.93 -4.15
CA PRO A 14 -3.91 -12.85 -3.70
C PRO A 14 -4.37 -14.30 -3.81
N ASP A 15 -3.48 -15.17 -4.28
CA ASP A 15 -3.67 -16.63 -4.27
C ASP A 15 -3.11 -17.18 -2.96
N VAL A 16 -4.01 -17.63 -2.08
CA VAL A 16 -3.64 -18.17 -0.78
C VAL A 16 -3.87 -19.68 -0.75
N ARG A 17 -2.84 -20.40 -0.38
CA ARG A 17 -2.87 -21.86 -0.26
C ARG A 17 -2.30 -22.28 1.09
N TYR A 18 -2.77 -23.43 1.56
CA TYR A 18 -2.29 -24.04 2.79
C TYR A 18 -1.47 -25.29 2.45
N THR A 19 -0.27 -25.40 3.04
CA THR A 19 0.56 -26.59 2.91
C THR A 19 -0.01 -27.75 3.74
N GLN A 20 0.55 -28.96 3.57
CA GLN A 20 0.15 -30.13 4.37
C GLN A 20 0.36 -29.92 5.88
N SER A 21 1.32 -29.07 6.26
CA SER A 21 1.54 -28.64 7.65
C SER A 21 0.63 -27.50 8.10
N GLN A 22 -0.40 -27.14 7.30
CA GLN A 22 -1.33 -26.03 7.53
C GLN A 22 -0.67 -24.64 7.59
N LEU A 23 0.48 -24.49 6.97
CA LEU A 23 1.13 -23.20 6.79
C LEU A 23 0.47 -22.43 5.63
N ALA A 24 -0.05 -21.26 5.92
CA ALA A 24 -0.59 -20.38 4.88
C ALA A 24 0.55 -19.82 4.00
N VAL A 25 0.34 -19.83 2.69
CA VAL A 25 1.23 -19.26 1.69
C VAL A 25 0.41 -18.38 0.76
N ALA A 26 0.67 -17.07 0.77
CA ALA A 26 0.03 -16.11 -0.11
C ALA A 26 0.99 -15.71 -1.22
N ARG A 27 0.53 -15.76 -2.47
CA ARG A 27 1.24 -15.26 -3.65
C ARG A 27 0.43 -14.13 -4.26
N PHE A 28 1.08 -13.01 -4.47
CA PHE A 28 0.45 -11.82 -5.04
C PHE A 28 1.48 -10.98 -5.80
N THR A 29 0.99 -10.11 -6.65
CA THR A 29 1.83 -9.20 -7.45
C THR A 29 1.52 -7.76 -7.05
N VAL A 30 2.55 -7.02 -6.72
CA VAL A 30 2.46 -5.59 -6.37
C VAL A 30 2.84 -4.76 -7.59
N ALA A 31 1.95 -3.88 -8.02
CA ALA A 31 2.22 -2.87 -9.03
C ALA A 31 2.79 -1.62 -8.33
N VAL A 32 4.05 -1.35 -8.59
CA VAL A 32 4.77 -0.18 -8.06
C VAL A 32 4.92 0.85 -9.16
N ASP A 33 4.40 2.04 -8.95
CA ASP A 33 4.45 3.12 -9.93
C ASP A 33 5.91 3.56 -10.18
N ARG A 34 6.25 3.74 -11.44
CA ARG A 34 7.55 4.30 -11.83
C ARG A 34 7.52 5.83 -11.74
N PRO A 35 8.58 6.47 -11.26
CA PRO A 35 8.66 7.92 -11.32
C PRO A 35 8.61 8.40 -12.78
N PRO A 36 7.91 9.51 -13.07
CA PRO A 36 7.83 10.06 -14.41
C PRO A 36 9.23 10.46 -14.92
N ARG A 37 9.59 10.00 -16.12
CA ARG A 37 10.81 10.44 -16.79
C ARG A 37 10.52 11.68 -17.61
N SER A 38 11.28 12.74 -17.43
CA SER A 38 11.07 14.04 -18.07
C SER A 38 11.35 14.10 -19.59
N ASN A 39 11.84 13.03 -20.20
CA ASN A 39 12.26 12.99 -21.61
C ASN A 39 11.51 11.94 -22.44
N GLN A 40 10.21 11.80 -22.27
CA GLN A 40 9.46 10.88 -23.14
C GLN A 40 8.84 11.60 -24.32
N GLN A 41 9.56 11.61 -25.43
CA GLN A 41 8.97 11.76 -26.74
C GLN A 41 8.44 10.40 -27.19
N GLY A 42 7.11 10.23 -27.12
CA GLY A 42 6.34 9.25 -27.86
C GLY A 42 6.64 7.77 -27.61
N GLY A 43 5.84 7.13 -26.79
CA GLY A 43 5.75 5.69 -26.64
C GLY A 43 5.02 5.33 -25.34
N GLU A 44 4.00 4.50 -25.40
CA GLU A 44 3.36 3.90 -24.24
C GLU A 44 4.37 3.02 -23.49
N GLN A 45 5.07 3.59 -22.52
CA GLN A 45 5.93 2.80 -21.66
C GLN A 45 5.15 2.36 -20.42
N PRO A 46 5.42 1.16 -19.87
CA PRO A 46 4.78 0.72 -18.66
C PRO A 46 5.02 1.72 -17.54
N THR A 47 3.93 2.18 -16.94
CA THR A 47 3.95 3.17 -15.86
C THR A 47 4.18 2.54 -14.49
N ALA A 48 4.17 1.22 -14.41
CA ALA A 48 4.36 0.45 -13.20
C ALA A 48 5.25 -0.77 -13.40
N ASP A 49 5.96 -1.16 -12.35
CA ASP A 49 6.66 -2.42 -12.24
C ASP A 49 5.80 -3.43 -11.48
N PHE A 50 5.66 -4.63 -12.04
CA PHE A 50 4.92 -5.74 -11.43
C PHE A 50 5.90 -6.67 -10.73
N ILE A 51 5.84 -6.71 -9.40
CA ILE A 51 6.78 -7.46 -8.57
C ILE A 51 6.05 -8.57 -7.85
N ASP A 52 6.49 -9.81 -8.07
CA ASP A 52 5.92 -10.98 -7.42
C ASP A 52 6.40 -11.09 -5.98
N VAL A 53 5.45 -11.28 -5.09
CA VAL A 53 5.67 -11.37 -3.65
C VAL A 53 5.04 -12.64 -3.12
N THR A 54 5.77 -13.31 -2.23
CA THR A 54 5.27 -14.47 -1.48
C THR A 54 5.33 -14.17 0.01
N ALA A 55 4.25 -14.44 0.72
CA ALA A 55 4.17 -14.31 2.17
C ALA A 55 3.81 -15.66 2.81
N PHE A 56 4.26 -15.88 4.02
CA PHE A 56 4.07 -17.12 4.77
C PHE A 56 3.41 -16.89 6.13
N GLY A 57 2.72 -17.89 6.63
CA GLY A 57 2.17 -17.92 7.98
C GLY A 57 1.15 -16.83 8.26
N LYS A 58 1.29 -16.15 9.37
CA LYS A 58 0.36 -15.09 9.80
C LYS A 58 0.26 -13.93 8.82
N THR A 59 1.36 -13.57 8.17
CA THR A 59 1.37 -12.54 7.13
C THR A 59 0.49 -12.93 5.95
N ALA A 60 0.53 -14.20 5.53
CA ALA A 60 -0.33 -14.72 4.47
C ALA A 60 -1.81 -14.71 4.87
N GLU A 61 -2.13 -15.05 6.11
CA GLU A 61 -3.51 -15.02 6.63
C GLU A 61 -4.07 -13.60 6.67
N ILE A 62 -3.26 -12.61 7.04
CA ILE A 62 -3.66 -11.20 7.04
C ILE A 62 -3.95 -10.73 5.59
N ILE A 63 -3.11 -11.15 4.64
CA ILE A 63 -3.31 -10.83 3.23
C ILE A 63 -4.62 -11.42 2.71
N GLU A 64 -4.92 -12.67 3.05
CA GLU A 64 -6.16 -13.33 2.67
C GLU A 64 -7.41 -12.57 3.16
N ARG A 65 -7.36 -12.09 4.39
CA ARG A 65 -8.51 -11.44 5.04
C ARG A 65 -8.75 -10.01 4.61
N PHE A 66 -7.69 -9.25 4.37
CA PHE A 66 -7.77 -7.79 4.30
C PHE A 66 -7.37 -7.21 2.95
N PHE A 67 -6.72 -7.97 2.09
CA PHE A 67 -6.20 -7.46 0.83
C PHE A 67 -6.90 -8.08 -0.37
N THR A 68 -7.35 -7.23 -1.27
CA THR A 68 -7.97 -7.58 -2.54
C THR A 68 -7.32 -6.79 -3.67
N LYS A 69 -7.64 -7.15 -4.92
CA LYS A 69 -7.18 -6.44 -6.12
C LYS A 69 -7.37 -4.93 -5.99
N GLY A 70 -6.34 -4.17 -6.33
CA GLY A 70 -6.36 -2.71 -6.35
C GLY A 70 -6.08 -2.04 -4.99
N ARG A 71 -6.03 -2.80 -3.90
CA ARG A 71 -5.74 -2.25 -2.58
C ARG A 71 -4.27 -1.88 -2.42
N TRP A 72 -4.01 -0.77 -1.75
CA TRP A 72 -2.66 -0.36 -1.42
C TRP A 72 -2.04 -1.25 -0.34
N ILE A 73 -0.79 -1.62 -0.54
CA ILE A 73 -0.01 -2.45 0.38
C ILE A 73 1.42 -1.93 0.49
N GLY A 74 1.94 -1.91 1.71
CA GLY A 74 3.36 -1.79 2.00
C GLY A 74 3.94 -3.17 2.30
N VAL A 75 5.02 -3.54 1.66
CA VAL A 75 5.71 -4.81 1.86
C VAL A 75 7.15 -4.54 2.24
N GLN A 76 7.58 -5.09 3.35
CA GLN A 76 8.98 -5.17 3.72
C GLN A 76 9.40 -6.65 3.68
N GLY A 77 10.50 -6.93 3.01
CA GLY A 77 10.98 -8.29 2.86
C GLY A 77 12.38 -8.36 2.28
N ARG A 78 12.68 -9.46 1.65
CA ARG A 78 13.97 -9.74 1.00
C ARG A 78 13.78 -10.34 -0.38
N ILE A 79 14.74 -10.13 -1.27
CA ILE A 79 14.79 -10.78 -2.57
C ILE A 79 15.30 -12.20 -2.40
N GLN A 80 14.67 -13.15 -3.05
CA GLN A 80 15.07 -14.54 -3.09
C GLN A 80 15.00 -15.09 -4.51
N ASN A 81 15.94 -15.96 -4.86
CA ASN A 81 15.88 -16.67 -6.14
C ASN A 81 14.66 -17.61 -6.15
N ASN A 82 13.97 -17.64 -7.26
CA ASN A 82 12.85 -18.55 -7.50
C ASN A 82 13.05 -19.27 -8.84
N ASN A 83 14.22 -19.89 -9.00
CA ASN A 83 14.55 -20.58 -10.24
C ASN A 83 13.74 -21.86 -10.37
N TYR A 84 13.30 -22.13 -11.59
CA TYR A 84 12.59 -23.37 -11.91
C TYR A 84 13.05 -23.90 -13.27
N THR A 85 12.89 -25.20 -13.46
CA THR A 85 13.16 -25.85 -14.74
C THR A 85 11.83 -26.01 -15.49
N ASN A 86 11.77 -25.46 -16.70
CA ASN A 86 10.57 -25.60 -17.52
C ASN A 86 10.45 -27.02 -18.12
N LYS A 87 9.35 -27.29 -18.85
CA LYS A 87 9.09 -28.59 -19.48
C LYS A 87 10.13 -28.99 -20.52
N ASP A 88 10.88 -28.03 -21.08
CA ASP A 88 11.92 -28.22 -22.08
C ASP A 88 13.30 -28.51 -21.47
N GLY A 89 13.38 -28.62 -20.12
CA GLY A 89 14.62 -28.86 -19.41
C GLY A 89 15.51 -27.62 -19.24
N VAL A 90 15.01 -26.42 -19.60
CA VAL A 90 15.74 -25.17 -19.46
C VAL A 90 15.49 -24.57 -18.08
N THR A 91 16.56 -24.21 -17.38
CA THR A 91 16.46 -23.51 -16.09
C THR A 91 16.14 -22.04 -16.33
N VAL A 92 15.01 -21.59 -15.79
CA VAL A 92 14.57 -20.20 -15.82
C VAL A 92 14.96 -19.55 -14.50
N TYR A 93 15.76 -18.49 -14.59
CA TYR A 93 16.22 -17.73 -13.44
C TYR A 93 15.24 -16.60 -13.16
N THR A 94 14.59 -16.66 -12.02
CA THR A 94 13.65 -15.64 -11.57
C THR A 94 13.91 -15.22 -10.13
N TYR A 95 13.41 -14.08 -9.77
CA TYR A 95 13.49 -13.54 -8.41
C TYR A 95 12.08 -13.23 -7.91
N GLN A 96 11.88 -13.44 -6.64
CA GLN A 96 10.66 -13.04 -5.93
C GLN A 96 11.03 -12.29 -4.66
N VAL A 97 10.11 -11.49 -4.18
CA VAL A 97 10.23 -10.90 -2.85
C VAL A 97 9.52 -11.81 -1.84
N VAL A 98 10.21 -12.18 -0.79
CA VAL A 98 9.61 -12.85 0.35
C VAL A 98 9.27 -11.80 1.39
N ALA A 99 7.97 -11.63 1.66
CA ALA A 99 7.48 -10.66 2.62
C ALA A 99 7.73 -11.14 4.05
N ASP A 100 8.47 -10.35 4.82
CA ASP A 100 8.64 -10.56 6.25
C ASP A 100 7.57 -9.78 7.04
N ARG A 101 7.16 -8.62 6.52
CA ARG A 101 6.15 -7.74 7.12
C ARG A 101 5.33 -7.05 6.05
N ILE A 102 4.06 -6.81 6.36
CA ILE A 102 3.15 -6.02 5.52
C ILE A 102 2.55 -4.88 6.33
N GLU A 103 2.23 -3.80 5.64
CA GLU A 103 1.62 -2.61 6.21
C GLU A 103 0.41 -2.18 5.38
N PHE A 104 -0.63 -1.70 6.07
CA PHE A 104 -1.78 -1.09 5.42
C PHE A 104 -1.40 0.32 4.99
N VAL A 105 -1.42 0.57 3.69
CA VAL A 105 -1.17 1.89 3.11
C VAL A 105 -2.49 2.44 2.57
N GLY A 106 -2.83 3.66 2.94
CA GLY A 106 -4.06 4.32 2.51
C GLY A 106 -5.01 4.65 3.65
N ASN A 107 -5.91 5.57 3.37
CA ASN A 107 -6.84 6.08 4.36
C ASN A 107 -7.89 5.02 4.74
N LYS A 108 -8.07 4.78 6.01
CA LYS A 108 -9.03 3.81 6.59
C LYS A 108 -10.51 4.17 6.30
N GLY A 109 -10.77 5.20 5.49
CA GLY A 109 -12.09 5.78 5.29
C GLY A 109 -12.75 5.56 3.92
N GLN A 110 -12.15 4.81 2.98
CA GLN A 110 -12.68 4.77 1.62
C GLN A 110 -13.25 3.43 1.14
N ASP A 111 -13.18 2.39 1.93
CA ASP A 111 -13.74 1.08 1.58
C ASP A 111 -15.02 0.72 2.36
N GLY A 112 -15.72 1.71 2.87
CA GLY A 112 -16.91 1.48 3.67
C GLY A 112 -18.02 2.52 3.50
N ALA A 113 -18.37 2.88 2.27
CA ALA A 113 -19.53 3.70 2.06
C ALA A 113 -20.41 3.12 0.96
N SER A 114 -21.16 2.10 1.32
CA SER A 114 -22.43 1.81 0.65
C SER A 114 -23.33 1.07 1.63
N ALA A 115 -24.00 1.79 2.46
CA ALA A 115 -25.34 1.44 2.96
C ALA A 115 -25.93 2.62 3.70
N GLY A 116 -26.81 3.31 3.06
CA GLY A 116 -28.16 3.48 3.49
C GLY A 116 -28.50 4.53 4.52
N SER A 117 -29.23 5.50 4.03
CA SER A 117 -30.46 5.98 4.66
C SER A 117 -30.38 6.93 5.84
N GLY A 118 -30.72 8.17 5.54
CA GLY A 118 -31.81 8.83 6.19
C GLY A 118 -31.61 9.32 7.63
N GLY A 119 -31.51 10.60 7.79
CA GLY A 119 -31.70 11.25 9.05
C GLY A 119 -31.22 12.70 9.00
N GLY A 120 -32.07 13.59 8.51
CA GLY A 120 -31.84 15.01 8.57
C GLY A 120 -31.79 15.48 10.02
N PHE A 121 -30.73 16.20 10.37
CA PHE A 121 -30.78 17.10 11.51
C PHE A 121 -30.40 18.50 11.05
N SER A 122 -31.36 19.33 11.25
CA SER A 122 -31.35 20.77 11.05
C SER A 122 -30.13 21.43 11.64
N GLN A 123 -29.47 22.16 10.81
CA GLN A 123 -28.39 23.06 11.16
C GLN A 123 -28.97 24.24 11.93
N GLN A 124 -28.73 24.28 13.21
CA GLN A 124 -28.94 25.48 13.98
C GLN A 124 -27.58 26.17 14.11
N GLN A 125 -27.43 27.20 13.30
CA GLN A 125 -26.33 28.15 13.43
C GLN A 125 -26.37 28.77 14.83
N LYS A 126 -25.36 28.49 15.61
CA LYS A 126 -24.99 29.31 16.75
C LYS A 126 -23.72 30.08 16.40
N ALA A 127 -23.84 31.38 16.42
CA ALA A 127 -22.77 32.34 16.23
C ALA A 127 -21.54 32.07 17.12
N PRO A 128 -20.33 32.35 16.64
CA PRO A 128 -19.14 32.17 17.47
C PRO A 128 -19.17 33.14 18.62
N GLN A 129 -19.17 32.62 19.82
CA GLN A 129 -18.87 33.40 21.00
C GLN A 129 -17.39 33.77 20.97
N ASP A 130 -17.15 35.04 21.02
CA ASP A 130 -15.89 35.69 21.27
C ASP A 130 -15.19 35.04 22.47
N LEU A 131 -14.25 34.16 22.22
CA LEU A 131 -13.29 33.71 23.22
C LEU A 131 -12.19 34.74 23.24
N GLY A 132 -12.34 35.68 24.19
CA GLY A 132 -11.32 36.69 24.49
C GLY A 132 -9.93 36.07 24.60
N ILE A 133 -9.04 36.55 23.77
CA ILE A 133 -7.62 36.25 23.82
C ILE A 133 -7.12 36.69 25.17
N PRO A 134 -6.52 35.83 25.99
CA PRO A 134 -5.95 36.26 27.28
C PRO A 134 -4.87 37.31 27.02
N GLU A 135 -4.97 38.44 27.76
CA GLU A 135 -3.97 39.49 27.72
C GLU A 135 -2.58 38.88 28.01
N GLY A 136 -1.69 38.93 27.03
CA GLY A 136 -0.33 38.41 27.16
C GLY A 136 0.15 37.62 25.94
N PHE A 137 -0.72 37.35 24.97
CA PHE A 137 -0.34 36.72 23.72
C PHE A 137 -0.13 37.82 22.66
N SER A 138 1.10 38.30 22.53
CA SER A 138 1.49 39.09 21.35
C SER A 138 1.70 38.15 20.19
N ALA A 139 0.98 38.38 19.12
CA ALA A 139 1.27 37.74 17.83
C ALA A 139 2.71 38.09 17.46
N LEU A 140 3.54 37.07 17.26
CA LEU A 140 4.85 37.25 16.66
C LEU A 140 4.59 37.71 15.21
N GLU A 141 4.98 38.95 14.94
CA GLU A 141 4.98 39.47 13.59
C GLU A 141 5.95 38.62 12.74
N ASP A 142 5.53 38.32 11.50
CA ASP A 142 6.21 37.45 10.54
C ASP A 142 7.60 37.92 10.08
N ASP A 143 8.12 39.01 10.68
CA ASP A 143 9.39 39.62 10.28
C ASP A 143 10.63 39.10 11.02
N ASP A 144 10.46 38.20 12.01
CA ASP A 144 11.58 37.67 12.79
C ASP A 144 11.96 36.22 12.43
N MET A 145 11.57 35.73 11.26
CA MET A 145 12.08 34.46 10.75
C MET A 145 13.38 34.68 9.98
N PRO A 146 14.52 34.11 10.42
CA PRO A 146 15.82 34.24 9.75
C PRO A 146 15.91 33.29 8.54
N PHE A 147 15.05 33.51 7.57
CA PHE A 147 15.15 32.86 6.25
C PHE A 147 14.73 33.83 5.17
#